data_853824e124ac3306a8806c83511a945c
#
_entry.id   853824e124ac3306a8806c83511a945c
#
_cell.length_a   1.000
_cell.length_b   1.000
_cell.length_c   1.000
_cell.angle_alpha   90.00
_cell.angle_beta   90.00
_cell.angle_gamma   90.00
#
_symmetry.space_group_name_H-M   'P 1'
#
loop_
_entity.id
_entity.type
_entity.pdbx_description
1 polymer ?
#
loop_
_entity_poly.entity_id
_entity_poly.type
_entity_poly.pdbx_seq_one_letter_code
_entity_poly.pdbx_strand_id
1 'polypeptide(L)'
;QLSGGQQQRVALARMMIGEPEVILLDEPFSALDGYLKDILQRDMQNFLKDYKGDMIMVTHSRDEAYKFCSQLTLLNNGKDILTGETRDIFENPQYLEAARLTGCKNFSAVQKMGSHEVYALDWELMLRSEQEVTEDITHVGIRGHWMRPATKAGENTMEVQVEEYIENTFEHQYLFRNKGAAESGTLWWMCQKKNFQETAKDNIPKYLYFPPEHVMLLKK
;
A
#
# COMPACT_ATOMS: atom_id res chain seq x y z
N GLN A 1 19.67 2.51 -34.53
CA GLN A 1 19.84 2.27 -33.10
C GLN A 1 18.46 2.02 -32.52
N LEU A 2 18.33 1.01 -31.66
CA LEU A 2 17.09 0.72 -30.93
C LEU A 2 16.91 1.74 -29.79
N SER A 3 15.67 2.15 -29.53
CA SER A 3 15.34 2.91 -28.31
C SER A 3 15.57 2.06 -27.06
N GLY A 4 15.72 2.67 -25.88
CA GLY A 4 15.90 1.94 -24.61
C GLY A 4 14.81 0.90 -24.36
N GLY A 5 13.54 1.24 -24.60
CA GLY A 5 12.43 0.30 -24.48
C GLY A 5 12.46 -0.83 -25.51
N GLN A 6 12.98 -0.59 -26.73
CA GLN A 6 13.17 -1.66 -27.73
C GLN A 6 14.30 -2.60 -27.31
N GLN A 7 15.41 -2.06 -26.78
CA GLN A 7 16.52 -2.86 -26.26
C GLN A 7 16.05 -3.78 -25.11
N GLN A 8 15.25 -3.25 -24.20
CA GLN A 8 14.72 -4.01 -23.06
C GLN A 8 13.79 -5.13 -23.51
N ARG A 9 12.89 -4.88 -24.48
CA ARG A 9 12.04 -5.94 -25.07
C ARG A 9 12.86 -7.05 -25.75
N VAL A 10 13.92 -6.69 -26.49
CA VAL A 10 14.81 -7.67 -27.11
C VAL A 10 15.54 -8.49 -26.05
N ALA A 11 16.01 -7.86 -24.97
CA ALA A 11 16.67 -8.55 -23.87
C ALA A 11 15.73 -9.56 -23.18
N LEU A 12 14.50 -9.16 -22.88
CA LEU A 12 13.48 -10.05 -22.31
C LEU A 12 13.11 -11.20 -23.26
N ALA A 13 12.90 -10.92 -24.55
CA ALA A 13 12.63 -11.97 -25.53
C ALA A 13 13.78 -12.98 -25.65
N ARG A 14 15.03 -12.53 -25.64
CA ARG A 14 16.20 -13.41 -25.63
C ARG A 14 16.27 -14.30 -24.41
N MET A 15 15.98 -13.74 -23.23
CA MET A 15 15.90 -14.47 -21.97
C MET A 15 14.85 -15.59 -22.05
N MET A 16 13.64 -15.27 -22.53
CA MET A 16 12.53 -16.22 -22.62
C MET A 16 12.81 -17.39 -23.58
N ILE A 17 13.49 -17.14 -24.70
CA ILE A 17 13.84 -18.19 -25.69
C ILE A 17 14.91 -19.14 -25.15
N GLY A 18 15.76 -18.68 -24.24
CA GLY A 18 16.88 -19.48 -23.71
C GLY A 18 16.47 -20.55 -22.72
N GLU A 19 15.22 -20.56 -22.25
CA GLU A 19 14.68 -21.47 -21.21
C GLU A 19 15.67 -21.70 -20.03
N PRO A 20 16.18 -20.62 -19.40
CA PRO A 20 17.17 -20.76 -18.34
C PRO A 20 16.56 -21.41 -17.09
N GLU A 21 17.37 -22.05 -16.24
CA GLU A 21 16.92 -22.59 -14.96
C GLU A 21 16.62 -21.48 -13.94
N VAL A 22 17.32 -20.33 -14.04
CA VAL A 22 17.12 -19.16 -13.15
C VAL A 22 17.08 -17.88 -13.98
N ILE A 23 16.08 -17.05 -13.71
CA ILE A 23 15.91 -15.72 -14.30
C ILE A 23 16.24 -14.67 -13.26
N LEU A 24 17.16 -13.76 -13.61
CA LEU A 24 17.50 -12.59 -12.80
C LEU A 24 17.05 -11.32 -13.53
N LEU A 25 16.19 -10.53 -12.89
CA LEU A 25 15.62 -9.30 -13.43
C LEU A 25 15.96 -8.12 -12.50
N ASP A 26 16.59 -7.11 -13.07
CA ASP A 26 16.88 -5.85 -12.40
C ASP A 26 16.08 -4.74 -13.08
N GLU A 27 15.08 -4.20 -12.38
CA GLU A 27 14.19 -3.12 -12.85
C GLU A 27 13.64 -3.36 -14.28
N PRO A 28 13.04 -4.53 -14.60
CA PRO A 28 12.80 -4.97 -15.98
C PRO A 28 11.82 -4.10 -16.76
N PHE A 29 11.06 -3.23 -16.12
CA PHE A 29 10.04 -2.39 -16.76
C PHE A 29 10.27 -0.88 -16.58
N SER A 30 11.40 -0.47 -15.98
CA SER A 30 11.64 0.92 -15.57
C SER A 30 11.79 1.90 -16.75
N ALA A 31 12.32 1.45 -17.90
CA ALA A 31 12.56 2.28 -19.09
C ALA A 31 11.36 2.32 -20.07
N LEU A 32 10.19 1.80 -19.69
CA LEU A 32 9.02 1.68 -20.57
C LEU A 32 7.96 2.74 -20.24
N ASP A 33 7.31 3.26 -21.28
CA ASP A 33 6.06 4.01 -21.11
C ASP A 33 4.91 3.11 -20.64
N GLY A 34 3.85 3.70 -20.09
CA GLY A 34 2.77 2.97 -19.42
C GLY A 34 2.12 1.90 -20.32
N TYR A 35 1.82 2.21 -21.58
CA TYR A 35 1.16 1.28 -22.50
C TYR A 35 2.05 0.08 -22.86
N LEU A 36 3.31 0.34 -23.18
CA LEU A 36 4.27 -0.72 -23.48
C LEU A 36 4.60 -1.57 -22.26
N LYS A 37 4.66 -0.95 -21.09
CA LYS A 37 4.83 -1.63 -19.81
C LYS A 37 3.71 -2.64 -19.57
N ASP A 38 2.46 -2.26 -19.77
CA ASP A 38 1.30 -3.14 -19.56
C ASP A 38 1.32 -4.35 -20.52
N ILE A 39 1.64 -4.12 -21.81
CA ILE A 39 1.76 -5.21 -22.78
C ILE A 39 2.86 -6.19 -22.35
N LEU A 40 4.04 -5.68 -22.05
CA LEU A 40 5.19 -6.51 -21.71
C LEU A 40 5.00 -7.28 -20.41
N GLN A 41 4.38 -6.64 -19.42
CA GLN A 41 4.01 -7.31 -18.17
C GLN A 41 3.04 -8.47 -18.41
N ARG A 42 2.05 -8.29 -19.29
CA ARG A 42 1.13 -9.36 -19.67
C ARG A 42 1.83 -10.50 -20.38
N ASP A 43 2.72 -10.19 -21.32
CA ASP A 43 3.48 -11.19 -22.08
C ASP A 43 4.39 -11.98 -21.13
N MET A 44 5.04 -11.30 -20.20
CA MET A 44 5.84 -11.94 -19.15
C MET A 44 5.00 -12.82 -18.23
N GLN A 45 3.82 -12.37 -17.79
CA GLN A 45 2.92 -13.21 -16.99
C GLN A 45 2.53 -14.51 -17.74
N ASN A 46 2.26 -14.41 -19.05
CA ASN A 46 1.94 -15.59 -19.86
C ASN A 46 3.12 -16.55 -19.97
N PHE A 47 4.33 -16.03 -20.16
CA PHE A 47 5.54 -16.85 -20.15
C PHE A 47 5.75 -17.56 -18.82
N LEU A 48 5.60 -16.83 -17.70
CA LEU A 48 5.84 -17.38 -16.36
C LEU A 48 4.84 -18.47 -15.95
N LYS A 49 3.66 -18.58 -16.58
CA LYS A 49 2.69 -19.65 -16.30
C LYS A 49 3.26 -21.05 -16.59
N ASP A 50 4.06 -21.17 -17.63
CA ASP A 50 4.62 -22.44 -18.09
C ASP A 50 6.09 -22.60 -17.67
N TYR A 51 6.72 -21.54 -17.18
CA TYR A 51 8.10 -21.53 -16.76
C TYR A 51 8.27 -22.27 -15.41
N LYS A 52 9.20 -23.24 -15.37
CA LYS A 52 9.44 -24.12 -14.21
C LYS A 52 10.69 -23.77 -13.41
N GLY A 53 11.47 -22.80 -13.87
CA GLY A 53 12.67 -22.35 -13.19
C GLY A 53 12.36 -21.31 -12.10
N ASP A 54 13.40 -20.87 -11.42
CA ASP A 54 13.32 -19.83 -10.41
C ASP A 54 13.48 -18.43 -11.01
N MET A 55 12.83 -17.43 -10.42
CA MET A 55 12.96 -16.03 -10.81
C MET A 55 13.26 -15.16 -9.60
N ILE A 56 14.28 -14.33 -9.74
CA ILE A 56 14.58 -13.26 -8.77
C ILE A 56 14.40 -11.92 -9.48
N MET A 57 13.56 -11.05 -8.93
CA MET A 57 13.27 -9.72 -9.46
C MET A 57 13.65 -8.66 -8.43
N VAL A 58 14.43 -7.68 -8.85
CA VAL A 58 14.65 -6.45 -8.09
C VAL A 58 13.78 -5.35 -8.72
N THR A 59 12.97 -4.68 -7.93
CA THR A 59 12.12 -3.58 -8.38
C THR A 59 11.77 -2.63 -7.24
N HIS A 60 11.58 -1.36 -7.56
CA HIS A 60 10.99 -0.37 -6.65
C HIS A 60 9.45 -0.26 -6.83
N SER A 61 8.89 -0.97 -7.81
CA SER A 61 7.46 -0.96 -8.10
C SER A 61 6.71 -2.00 -7.26
N ARG A 62 5.87 -1.53 -6.34
CA ARG A 62 5.00 -2.37 -5.51
C ARG A 62 4.08 -3.25 -6.35
N ASP A 63 3.53 -2.68 -7.43
CA ASP A 63 2.60 -3.38 -8.31
C ASP A 63 3.28 -4.52 -9.07
N GLU A 64 4.57 -4.35 -9.44
CA GLU A 64 5.36 -5.41 -10.05
C GLU A 64 5.66 -6.52 -9.06
N ALA A 65 6.15 -6.18 -7.87
CA ALA A 65 6.41 -7.14 -6.80
C ALA A 65 5.14 -7.96 -6.48
N TYR A 66 3.99 -7.28 -6.31
CA TYR A 66 2.70 -7.92 -6.02
C TYR A 66 2.19 -8.82 -7.17
N LYS A 67 2.48 -8.42 -8.42
CA LYS A 67 2.01 -9.12 -9.63
C LYS A 67 2.83 -10.35 -9.98
N PHE A 68 4.15 -10.30 -9.76
CA PHE A 68 5.09 -11.30 -10.28
C PHE A 68 5.73 -12.20 -9.23
N CYS A 69 5.79 -11.77 -7.96
CA CYS A 69 6.53 -12.47 -6.94
C CYS A 69 5.59 -13.12 -5.92
N SER A 70 5.77 -14.41 -5.65
CA SER A 70 5.09 -15.11 -4.54
C SER A 70 5.74 -14.81 -3.19
N GLN A 71 7.07 -14.65 -3.20
CA GLN A 71 7.87 -14.29 -2.04
C GLN A 71 8.45 -12.88 -2.23
N LEU A 72 8.52 -12.12 -1.15
CA LEU A 72 9.02 -10.76 -1.13
C LEU A 72 10.04 -10.58 0.01
N THR A 73 11.17 -9.97 -0.33
CA THR A 73 12.12 -9.44 0.68
C THR A 73 12.15 -7.92 0.55
N LEU A 74 11.79 -7.22 1.62
CA LEU A 74 11.87 -5.76 1.69
C LEU A 74 13.25 -5.35 2.18
N LEU A 75 13.92 -4.51 1.40
CA LEU A 75 15.24 -3.98 1.71
C LEU A 75 15.17 -2.48 2.02
N ASN A 76 15.83 -2.06 3.09
CA ASN A 76 16.05 -0.65 3.39
C ASN A 76 17.45 -0.43 3.96
N ASN A 77 18.17 0.58 3.44
CA ASN A 77 19.54 0.90 3.85
C ASN A 77 20.50 -0.32 3.85
N GLY A 78 20.36 -1.20 2.84
CA GLY A 78 21.21 -2.40 2.69
C GLY A 78 20.91 -3.54 3.66
N LYS A 79 19.79 -3.48 4.39
CA LYS A 79 19.33 -4.53 5.30
C LYS A 79 17.97 -5.05 4.88
N ASP A 80 17.76 -6.34 5.09
CA ASP A 80 16.44 -6.95 5.02
C ASP A 80 15.62 -6.55 6.26
N ILE A 81 14.39 -6.09 6.00
CA ILE A 81 13.43 -5.69 7.04
C ILE A 81 12.47 -6.84 7.31
N LEU A 82 11.95 -7.43 6.26
CA LEU A 82 10.93 -8.47 6.31
C LEU A 82 11.00 -9.33 5.05
N THR A 83 10.94 -10.64 5.23
CA THR A 83 10.85 -11.63 4.14
C THR A 83 9.68 -12.56 4.40
N GLY A 84 8.88 -12.85 3.37
CA GLY A 84 7.74 -13.74 3.46
C GLY A 84 6.88 -13.74 2.20
N GLU A 85 5.70 -14.35 2.30
CA GLU A 85 4.69 -14.34 1.25
C GLU A 85 4.32 -12.91 0.88
N THR A 86 4.32 -12.60 -0.41
CA THR A 86 4.07 -11.24 -0.90
C THR A 86 2.74 -10.69 -0.41
N ARG A 87 1.67 -11.48 -0.49
CA ARG A 87 0.33 -11.04 -0.09
C ARG A 87 0.25 -10.76 1.41
N ASP A 88 0.84 -11.62 2.23
CA ASP A 88 0.85 -11.45 3.69
C ASP A 88 1.60 -10.17 4.09
N ILE A 89 2.75 -9.89 3.46
CA ILE A 89 3.52 -8.67 3.71
C ILE A 89 2.73 -7.41 3.32
N PHE A 90 1.95 -7.47 2.23
CA PHE A 90 1.10 -6.34 1.83
C PHE A 90 -0.11 -6.15 2.73
N GLU A 91 -0.69 -7.23 3.25
CA GLU A 91 -1.85 -7.19 4.16
C GLU A 91 -1.44 -6.86 5.60
N ASN A 92 -0.38 -7.50 6.10
CA ASN A 92 0.12 -7.34 7.47
C ASN A 92 1.64 -7.14 7.49
N PRO A 93 2.15 -5.95 7.23
CA PRO A 93 3.58 -5.66 7.12
C PRO A 93 4.37 -5.71 8.42
N GLN A 94 3.74 -5.81 9.58
CA GLN A 94 4.30 -5.94 10.93
C GLN A 94 5.26 -4.81 11.38
N TYR A 95 6.02 -4.21 10.47
CA TYR A 95 6.97 -3.13 10.74
C TYR A 95 6.54 -1.83 10.05
N LEU A 96 6.79 -0.71 10.72
CA LEU A 96 6.49 0.63 10.19
C LEU A 96 7.10 0.86 8.81
N GLU A 97 8.36 0.47 8.65
CA GLU A 97 9.08 0.66 7.39
C GLU A 97 8.55 -0.27 6.29
N ALA A 98 8.20 -1.51 6.61
CA ALA A 98 7.54 -2.42 5.68
C ALA A 98 6.17 -1.89 5.23
N ALA A 99 5.39 -1.31 6.14
CA ALA A 99 4.12 -0.67 5.81
C ALA A 99 4.30 0.54 4.87
N ARG A 100 5.35 1.34 5.08
CA ARG A 100 5.72 2.46 4.18
C ARG A 100 6.11 1.95 2.79
N LEU A 101 6.99 0.98 2.73
CA LEU A 101 7.47 0.41 1.46
C LEU A 101 6.33 -0.26 0.67
N THR A 102 5.37 -0.89 1.35
CA THR A 102 4.16 -1.44 0.72
C THR A 102 3.05 -0.42 0.47
N GLY A 103 3.29 0.87 0.74
CA GLY A 103 2.46 2.00 0.29
C GLY A 103 1.41 2.50 1.25
N CYS A 104 1.45 2.14 2.51
CA CYS A 104 0.67 2.85 3.52
C CYS A 104 1.19 4.28 3.68
N LYS A 105 0.29 5.24 3.83
CA LYS A 105 0.62 6.66 4.01
C LYS A 105 0.20 7.21 5.38
N ASN A 106 -0.76 6.55 6.03
CA ASN A 106 -1.31 7.01 7.30
C ASN A 106 -0.68 6.22 8.44
N PHE A 107 0.05 6.92 9.29
CA PHE A 107 0.70 6.38 10.48
C PHE A 107 0.52 7.31 11.65
N SER A 108 0.43 6.74 12.84
CA SER A 108 0.49 7.46 14.11
C SER A 108 1.31 6.67 15.12
N ALA A 109 2.09 7.36 15.93
CA ALA A 109 2.61 6.77 17.15
C ALA A 109 1.46 6.40 18.07
N VAL A 110 1.61 5.34 18.88
CA VAL A 110 0.53 4.86 19.74
C VAL A 110 0.95 4.72 21.20
N GLN A 111 -0.06 4.86 22.05
CA GLN A 111 -0.04 4.40 23.43
C GLN A 111 -1.00 3.21 23.55
N LYS A 112 -0.53 2.09 24.11
CA LYS A 112 -1.37 0.92 24.43
C LYS A 112 -2.38 1.30 25.50
N MET A 113 -3.66 1.01 25.28
CA MET A 113 -4.76 1.30 26.19
C MET A 113 -5.42 0.02 26.71
N GLY A 114 -5.32 -1.07 25.94
CA GLY A 114 -5.91 -2.36 26.29
C GLY A 114 -5.32 -3.49 25.45
N SER A 115 -5.87 -4.70 25.58
CA SER A 115 -5.41 -5.86 24.80
C SER A 115 -5.67 -5.72 23.29
N HIS A 116 -6.67 -4.94 22.90
CA HIS A 116 -7.04 -4.67 21.52
C HIS A 116 -7.22 -3.19 21.21
N GLU A 117 -6.78 -2.31 22.11
CA GLU A 117 -7.04 -0.88 22.03
C GLU A 117 -5.74 -0.08 22.12
N VAL A 118 -5.61 0.91 21.23
CA VAL A 118 -4.52 1.87 21.19
C VAL A 118 -5.06 3.29 21.10
N TYR A 119 -4.35 4.24 21.67
CA TYR A 119 -4.57 5.66 21.42
C TYR A 119 -3.54 6.14 20.38
N ALA A 120 -4.03 6.51 19.21
CA ALA A 120 -3.23 7.06 18.11
C ALA A 120 -2.90 8.52 18.44
N LEU A 121 -1.66 8.79 18.81
CA LEU A 121 -1.21 10.09 19.34
C LEU A 121 -1.32 11.21 18.31
N ASP A 122 -0.85 10.94 17.08
CA ASP A 122 -0.86 11.95 15.99
C ASP A 122 -2.27 12.21 15.44
N TRP A 123 -3.23 11.34 15.72
CA TRP A 123 -4.62 11.50 15.26
C TRP A 123 -5.58 11.87 16.38
N GLU A 124 -5.09 11.85 17.62
CA GLU A 124 -5.90 12.02 18.84
C GLU A 124 -7.15 11.13 18.82
N LEU A 125 -6.96 9.84 18.52
CA LEU A 125 -8.05 8.90 18.25
C LEU A 125 -7.85 7.58 18.97
N MET A 126 -8.89 7.13 19.69
CA MET A 126 -8.96 5.75 20.18
C MET A 126 -9.30 4.80 19.04
N LEU A 127 -8.49 3.77 18.88
CA LEU A 127 -8.67 2.73 17.87
C LEU A 127 -8.65 1.36 18.52
N ARG A 128 -9.57 0.51 18.08
CA ARG A 128 -9.58 -0.92 18.34
C ARG A 128 -9.06 -1.66 17.12
N SER A 129 -8.24 -2.69 17.33
CA SER A 129 -7.74 -3.62 16.33
C SER A 129 -8.26 -5.02 16.62
N GLU A 130 -8.42 -5.85 15.59
CA GLU A 130 -8.65 -7.29 15.77
C GLU A 130 -7.41 -8.02 16.31
N GLN A 131 -6.23 -7.46 16.05
CA GLN A 131 -4.97 -8.01 16.55
C GLN A 131 -4.74 -7.63 18.01
N GLU A 132 -4.09 -8.51 18.77
CA GLU A 132 -3.66 -8.22 20.13
C GLU A 132 -2.52 -7.20 20.14
N VAL A 133 -2.65 -6.17 20.99
CA VAL A 133 -1.64 -5.13 21.18
C VAL A 133 -0.55 -5.62 22.10
N THR A 134 0.59 -5.98 21.57
CA THR A 134 1.79 -6.37 22.35
C THR A 134 2.62 -5.14 22.76
N GLU A 135 3.56 -5.29 23.69
CA GLU A 135 4.35 -4.18 24.26
C GLU A 135 5.36 -3.57 23.25
N ASP A 136 5.67 -4.28 22.18
CA ASP A 136 6.59 -3.86 21.12
C ASP A 136 5.91 -3.08 19.99
N ILE A 137 4.58 -2.91 20.06
CA ILE A 137 3.83 -2.05 19.13
C ILE A 137 4.10 -0.59 19.46
N THR A 138 4.59 0.14 18.47
CA THR A 138 4.96 1.54 18.58
C THR A 138 4.13 2.47 17.70
N HIS A 139 3.53 1.93 16.65
CA HIS A 139 2.74 2.70 15.68
C HIS A 139 1.48 1.94 15.28
N VAL A 140 0.52 2.69 14.78
CA VAL A 140 -0.63 2.19 14.04
C VAL A 140 -0.57 2.74 12.62
N GLY A 141 -1.07 1.96 11.67
CA GLY A 141 -1.23 2.38 10.28
C GLY A 141 -2.58 1.97 9.71
N ILE A 142 -3.04 2.72 8.71
CA ILE A 142 -4.21 2.32 7.90
C ILE A 142 -4.06 2.81 6.47
N ARG A 143 -4.40 1.98 5.50
CA ARG A 143 -4.38 2.37 4.10
C ARG A 143 -5.59 3.25 3.78
N GLY A 144 -5.37 4.32 3.00
CA GLY A 144 -6.39 5.31 2.72
C GLY A 144 -7.69 4.76 2.10
N HIS A 145 -7.60 3.69 1.32
CA HIS A 145 -8.76 3.06 0.68
C HIS A 145 -9.53 2.08 1.58
N TRP A 146 -9.03 1.76 2.76
CA TRP A 146 -9.74 0.90 3.72
C TRP A 146 -10.68 1.67 4.64
N MET A 147 -10.45 2.96 4.84
CA MET A 147 -11.38 3.79 5.60
C MET A 147 -12.70 3.93 4.85
N ARG A 148 -13.81 3.92 5.59
CA ARG A 148 -15.16 3.94 5.05
C ARG A 148 -15.95 5.14 5.59
N PRO A 149 -16.81 5.79 4.76
CA PRO A 149 -17.74 6.80 5.26
C PRO A 149 -18.64 6.25 6.35
N ALA A 150 -18.89 7.05 7.40
CA ALA A 150 -19.85 6.75 8.44
C ALA A 150 -20.83 7.90 8.65
N THR A 151 -22.06 7.58 9.04
CA THR A 151 -23.14 8.57 9.21
C THR A 151 -23.22 9.12 10.63
N LYS A 152 -22.63 8.43 11.61
CA LYS A 152 -22.65 8.80 13.03
C LYS A 152 -21.32 8.48 13.70
N ALA A 153 -21.05 9.18 14.81
CA ALA A 153 -19.95 8.86 15.69
C ALA A 153 -20.14 7.45 16.33
N GLY A 154 -19.04 6.76 16.57
CA GLY A 154 -19.00 5.43 17.19
C GLY A 154 -17.57 4.97 17.43
N GLU A 155 -17.41 3.71 17.82
CA GLU A 155 -16.10 3.08 17.96
C GLU A 155 -15.35 3.14 16.61
N ASN A 156 -14.04 3.38 16.64
CA ASN A 156 -13.21 3.51 15.45
C ASN A 156 -13.71 4.54 14.42
N THR A 157 -14.37 5.59 14.86
CA THR A 157 -14.80 6.66 13.94
C THR A 157 -14.16 7.98 14.30
N MET A 158 -13.83 8.77 13.29
CA MET A 158 -13.28 10.11 13.43
C MET A 158 -14.19 11.12 12.74
N GLU A 159 -14.52 12.24 13.41
CA GLU A 159 -15.14 13.39 12.75
C GLU A 159 -14.08 14.08 11.89
N VAL A 160 -14.38 14.24 10.58
CA VAL A 160 -13.39 14.72 9.63
C VAL A 160 -13.47 16.23 9.41
N GLN A 161 -12.32 16.86 9.34
CA GLN A 161 -12.12 18.18 8.78
C GLN A 161 -11.21 18.05 7.56
N VAL A 162 -11.78 18.29 6.38
CA VAL A 162 -11.00 18.22 5.13
C VAL A 162 -10.11 19.45 5.02
N GLU A 163 -8.85 19.25 4.69
CA GLU A 163 -7.87 20.29 4.43
C GLU A 163 -7.62 20.47 2.95
N GLU A 164 -7.52 19.36 2.20
CA GLU A 164 -7.23 19.38 0.79
C GLU A 164 -8.02 18.30 0.05
N TYR A 165 -8.41 18.60 -1.17
CA TYR A 165 -9.05 17.67 -2.10
C TYR A 165 -8.24 17.61 -3.39
N ILE A 166 -7.90 16.40 -3.84
CA ILE A 166 -7.17 16.14 -5.07
C ILE A 166 -8.00 15.20 -5.94
N GLU A 167 -8.30 15.64 -7.15
CA GLU A 167 -9.01 14.83 -8.12
C GLU A 167 -8.01 14.15 -9.07
N ASN A 168 -7.98 12.83 -9.04
CA ASN A 168 -7.25 12.00 -10.00
C ASN A 168 -8.21 11.44 -11.07
N THR A 169 -7.67 10.79 -12.10
CA THR A 169 -8.47 10.26 -13.21
C THR A 169 -9.58 9.31 -12.76
N PHE A 170 -9.32 8.42 -11.81
CA PHE A 170 -10.23 7.34 -11.41
C PHE A 170 -10.59 7.35 -9.92
N GLU A 171 -9.97 8.22 -9.14
CA GLU A 171 -10.15 8.30 -7.69
C GLU A 171 -10.18 9.73 -7.19
N HIS A 172 -10.80 9.91 -6.04
CA HIS A 172 -10.73 11.11 -5.24
C HIS A 172 -9.77 10.86 -4.07
N GLN A 173 -8.90 11.81 -3.79
CA GLN A 173 -8.02 11.81 -2.62
C GLN A 173 -8.35 13.01 -1.75
N TYR A 174 -8.52 12.76 -0.46
CA TYR A 174 -8.76 13.79 0.54
C TYR A 174 -7.66 13.74 1.57
N LEU A 175 -7.12 14.91 1.90
CA LEU A 175 -6.34 15.10 3.10
C LEU A 175 -7.27 15.68 4.17
N PHE A 176 -7.31 15.03 5.30
CA PHE A 176 -8.16 15.44 6.40
C PHE A 176 -7.47 15.23 7.75
N ARG A 177 -8.01 15.88 8.76
CA ARG A 177 -7.62 15.69 10.16
C ARG A 177 -8.83 15.44 11.04
N ASN A 178 -8.56 15.01 12.25
CA ASN A 178 -9.59 14.86 13.28
C ASN A 178 -10.08 16.25 13.71
N LYS A 179 -11.35 16.55 13.46
CA LYS A 179 -11.97 17.83 13.77
C LYS A 179 -12.04 18.11 15.28
N GLY A 180 -12.12 17.04 16.09
CA GLY A 180 -12.18 17.13 17.55
C GLY A 180 -10.83 17.31 18.23
N ALA A 181 -9.72 17.23 17.47
CA ALA A 181 -8.36 17.28 18.00
C ALA A 181 -7.73 18.66 17.86
N ALA A 182 -6.91 19.05 18.84
CA ALA A 182 -6.24 20.35 18.83
C ALA A 182 -5.08 20.41 17.83
N GLU A 183 -4.30 19.32 17.72
CA GLU A 183 -3.10 19.23 16.89
C GLU A 183 -3.03 17.90 16.10
N SER A 184 -4.14 17.51 15.46
CA SER A 184 -4.16 16.28 14.68
C SER A 184 -3.29 16.34 13.43
N GLY A 185 -2.50 15.30 13.21
CA GLY A 185 -1.80 15.07 11.95
C GLY A 185 -2.78 14.78 10.80
N THR A 186 -2.30 15.00 9.57
CA THR A 186 -3.10 14.80 8.36
C THR A 186 -3.13 13.34 7.95
N LEU A 187 -4.31 12.86 7.53
CA LEU A 187 -4.53 11.53 6.98
C LEU A 187 -4.97 11.61 5.51
N TRP A 188 -4.58 10.62 4.75
CA TRP A 188 -5.01 10.43 3.37
C TRP A 188 -6.17 9.45 3.30
N TRP A 189 -7.28 9.86 2.72
CA TRP A 189 -8.38 8.98 2.35
C TRP A 189 -8.54 8.94 0.84
N MET A 190 -8.67 7.73 0.28
CA MET A 190 -8.82 7.50 -1.15
C MET A 190 -10.11 6.75 -1.42
N CYS A 191 -10.90 7.22 -2.37
CA CYS A 191 -12.12 6.55 -2.80
C CYS A 191 -12.25 6.55 -4.33
N GLN A 192 -12.80 5.48 -4.87
CA GLN A 192 -13.04 5.37 -6.32
C GLN A 192 -14.19 6.27 -6.73
N LYS A 193 -14.07 6.95 -7.89
CA LYS A 193 -15.13 7.83 -8.46
C LYS A 193 -16.48 7.13 -8.62
N LYS A 194 -16.50 5.84 -8.93
CA LYS A 194 -17.74 5.04 -9.07
C LYS A 194 -18.58 4.94 -7.80
N ASN A 195 -17.96 5.07 -6.63
CA ASN A 195 -18.63 4.98 -5.34
C ASN A 195 -19.25 6.30 -4.89
N PHE A 196 -18.98 7.38 -5.62
CA PHE A 196 -19.47 8.73 -5.36
C PHE A 196 -20.07 9.28 -6.65
N GLN A 197 -21.36 8.98 -6.89
CA GLN A 197 -22.07 9.41 -8.09
C GLN A 197 -22.49 10.89 -8.09
N GLU A 198 -22.29 11.62 -7.00
CA GLU A 198 -22.60 13.03 -6.88
C GLU A 198 -21.37 13.81 -6.40
N THR A 199 -21.04 14.86 -7.12
CA THR A 199 -19.99 15.88 -6.92
C THR A 199 -19.16 15.74 -5.64
N ALA A 200 -17.95 15.28 -5.80
CA ALA A 200 -17.00 14.95 -4.73
C ALA A 200 -16.73 16.06 -3.70
N LYS A 201 -17.01 17.33 -4.00
CA LYS A 201 -16.86 18.44 -3.06
C LYS A 201 -18.03 18.56 -2.07
N ASP A 202 -19.22 18.11 -2.44
CA ASP A 202 -20.45 18.32 -1.65
C ASP A 202 -20.83 17.10 -0.78
N ASN A 203 -20.20 15.93 -1.02
CA ASN A 203 -20.49 14.67 -0.33
C ASN A 203 -19.33 14.19 0.58
N ILE A 204 -18.65 15.12 1.22
CA ILE A 204 -17.63 14.78 2.22
C ILE A 204 -18.33 14.13 3.42
N PRO A 205 -17.98 12.90 3.80
CA PRO A 205 -18.57 12.26 4.97
C PRO A 205 -18.24 13.04 6.23
N LYS A 206 -19.21 13.17 7.12
CA LYS A 206 -18.96 13.80 8.43
C LYS A 206 -18.02 12.98 9.30
N TYR A 207 -18.09 11.65 9.15
CA TYR A 207 -17.25 10.71 9.88
C TYR A 207 -16.59 9.73 8.93
N LEU A 208 -15.37 9.30 9.23
CA LEU A 208 -14.71 8.15 8.65
C LEU A 208 -14.56 7.06 9.71
N TYR A 209 -14.86 5.84 9.29
CA TYR A 209 -14.73 4.62 10.08
C TYR A 209 -13.43 3.90 9.71
N PHE A 210 -12.71 3.47 10.72
CA PHE A 210 -11.47 2.72 10.65
C PHE A 210 -11.77 1.25 10.98
N PRO A 211 -11.98 0.36 9.99
CA PRO A 211 -12.32 -1.02 10.26
C PRO A 211 -11.25 -1.72 11.10
N PRO A 212 -11.61 -2.36 12.23
CA PRO A 212 -10.65 -2.99 13.14
C PRO A 212 -9.74 -4.02 12.47
N GLU A 213 -10.27 -4.74 11.48
CA GLU A 213 -9.56 -5.71 10.65
C GLU A 213 -8.45 -5.11 9.80
N HIS A 214 -8.51 -3.80 9.56
CA HIS A 214 -7.56 -3.04 8.73
C HIS A 214 -6.66 -2.09 9.53
N VAL A 215 -6.83 -2.03 10.84
CA VAL A 215 -5.93 -1.29 11.73
C VAL A 215 -4.66 -2.10 11.93
N MET A 216 -3.59 -1.72 11.24
CA MET A 216 -2.28 -2.38 11.32
C MET A 216 -1.55 -1.95 12.58
N LEU A 217 -1.14 -2.92 13.41
CA LEU A 217 -0.27 -2.71 14.56
C LEU A 217 1.19 -2.91 14.12
N LEU A 218 2.04 -1.90 14.32
CA LEU A 218 3.36 -1.84 13.72
C LEU A 218 4.46 -1.67 14.78
N LYS A 219 5.51 -2.46 14.64
CA LYS A 219 6.78 -2.34 15.35
C LYS A 219 7.67 -1.30 14.64
N LYS A 220 8.65 -0.79 15.38
CA LYS A 220 9.64 0.14 14.80
C LYS A 220 10.65 -0.59 13.92
#